data_abdc03dd3df502bc96e175bb62c27399
#
_entry.id   abdc03dd3df502bc96e175bb62c27399
#
_cell.length_a   1.000
_cell.length_b   1.000
_cell.length_c   1.000
_cell.angle_alpha   90.00
_cell.angle_beta   90.00
_cell.angle_gamma   90.00
#
_symmetry.space_group_name_H-M   'P 1'
#
loop_
_entity.id
_entity.type
_entity.pdbx_description
1 polymer ?
#
loop_
_entity_poly.entity_id
_entity_poly.type
_entity_poly.pdbx_seq_one_letter_code
_entity_poly.pdbx_strand_id
1 'polypeptide(L)'
;MLARTLKLVLVSVGIFALILVAITLMIKIPEWWDDHQAEKLAHLSELCDQFTNWAQGEPQAAPDESIPLKGKVLFVKMDYNNNRLSGDLYGPDFLTLDLPKELFPEKAEDVGVIVGLYWGEQYVGDYGKGSTGYRETCTVKVYDAASKRLVMKRMITGEDPPEVVREPEDTHTKRKYYGPGCDEKILNMITEKI
;
A
#
# COMPACT_ATOMS: atom_id res chain seq x y z
N MET A 1 1.85 58.94 -8.85
CA MET A 1 1.68 57.71 -9.60
C MET A 1 2.72 56.62 -9.24
N LEU A 2 3.99 56.94 -9.13
CA LEU A 2 5.08 55.96 -8.85
C LEU A 2 4.85 55.10 -7.60
N ALA A 3 4.35 55.68 -6.49
CA ALA A 3 4.18 54.95 -5.24
C ALA A 3 3.05 53.88 -5.28
N ARG A 4 2.05 54.05 -6.15
CA ARG A 4 0.98 53.03 -6.32
C ARG A 4 1.44 51.87 -7.17
N THR A 5 2.21 52.13 -8.23
CA THR A 5 2.82 51.08 -9.07
C THR A 5 3.83 50.26 -8.30
N LEU A 6 4.64 50.88 -7.46
CA LEU A 6 5.62 50.17 -6.61
C LEU A 6 4.93 49.21 -5.61
N LYS A 7 3.82 49.66 -4.97
CA LYS A 7 3.05 48.81 -4.07
C LYS A 7 2.42 47.61 -4.79
N LEU A 8 1.88 47.80 -6.00
CA LEU A 8 1.32 46.72 -6.80
C LEU A 8 2.38 45.69 -7.19
N VAL A 9 3.57 46.12 -7.61
CA VAL A 9 4.69 45.22 -7.93
C VAL A 9 5.13 44.43 -6.70
N LEU A 10 5.28 45.06 -5.55
CA LEU A 10 5.65 44.36 -4.31
C LEU A 10 4.62 43.33 -3.87
N VAL A 11 3.34 43.62 -4.00
CA VAL A 11 2.25 42.67 -3.69
C VAL A 11 2.27 41.48 -4.67
N SER A 12 2.44 41.72 -5.97
CA SER A 12 2.49 40.64 -6.95
C SER A 12 3.71 39.75 -6.78
N VAL A 13 4.89 40.28 -6.46
CA VAL A 13 6.08 39.50 -6.14
C VAL A 13 5.88 38.68 -4.87
N GLY A 14 5.24 39.23 -3.85
CA GLY A 14 4.90 38.50 -2.60
C GLY A 14 3.95 37.34 -2.86
N ILE A 15 2.91 37.53 -3.66
CA ILE A 15 1.96 36.49 -4.02
C ILE A 15 2.68 35.36 -4.82
N PHE A 16 3.52 35.75 -5.80
CA PHE A 16 4.27 34.78 -6.58
C PHE A 16 5.24 33.96 -5.74
N ALA A 17 5.92 34.58 -4.77
CA ALA A 17 6.80 33.88 -3.83
C ALA A 17 5.99 32.87 -2.96
N LEU A 18 4.81 33.26 -2.48
CA LEU A 18 3.93 32.37 -1.71
C LEU A 18 3.45 31.17 -2.51
N ILE A 19 3.12 31.39 -3.79
CA ILE A 19 2.70 30.30 -4.68
C ILE A 19 3.86 29.34 -4.92
N LEU A 20 5.08 29.82 -5.15
CA LEU A 20 6.25 28.96 -5.30
C LEU A 20 6.54 28.13 -4.05
N VAL A 21 6.44 28.73 -2.87
CA VAL A 21 6.59 28.02 -1.59
C VAL A 21 5.51 26.93 -1.46
N ALA A 22 4.25 27.26 -1.75
CA ALA A 22 3.15 26.29 -1.68
C ALA A 22 3.37 25.11 -2.64
N ILE A 23 3.79 25.37 -3.88
CA ILE A 23 4.10 24.31 -4.86
C ILE A 23 5.28 23.44 -4.37
N THR A 24 6.33 24.07 -3.84
CA THR A 24 7.48 23.32 -3.31
C THR A 24 7.08 22.43 -2.14
N LEU A 25 6.24 22.92 -1.23
CA LEU A 25 5.72 22.13 -0.12
C LEU A 25 4.83 20.99 -0.60
N MET A 26 3.96 21.21 -1.60
CA MET A 26 3.11 20.17 -2.17
C MET A 26 3.92 19.03 -2.81
N ILE A 27 5.10 19.31 -3.35
CA ILE A 27 5.98 18.31 -3.94
C ILE A 27 6.80 17.59 -2.85
N LYS A 28 7.32 18.36 -1.86
CA LYS A 28 8.27 17.83 -0.88
C LYS A 28 7.62 17.11 0.30
N ILE A 29 6.39 17.46 0.67
CA ILE A 29 5.69 16.81 1.78
C ILE A 29 5.42 15.32 1.50
N PRO A 30 4.91 14.91 0.32
CA PRO A 30 4.73 13.50 0.01
C PRO A 30 6.03 12.70 0.06
N GLU A 31 7.10 13.20 -0.59
CA GLU A 31 8.42 12.54 -0.57
C GLU A 31 8.93 12.33 0.87
N TRP A 32 8.87 13.39 1.70
CA TRP A 32 9.30 13.31 3.10
C TRP A 32 8.43 12.34 3.92
N TRP A 33 7.12 12.30 3.62
CA TRP A 33 6.19 11.40 4.31
C TRP A 33 6.51 9.94 4.00
N ASP A 34 6.73 9.61 2.74
CA ASP A 34 7.07 8.25 2.29
C ASP A 34 8.42 7.80 2.86
N ASP A 35 9.44 8.66 2.83
CA ASP A 35 10.75 8.38 3.43
C ASP A 35 10.63 8.11 4.94
N HIS A 36 9.84 8.92 5.66
CA HIS A 36 9.65 8.75 7.09
C HIS A 36 8.86 7.49 7.46
N GLN A 37 7.89 7.10 6.62
CA GLN A 37 7.18 5.84 6.76
C GLN A 37 8.10 4.64 6.51
N ALA A 38 8.90 4.70 5.44
CA ALA A 38 9.89 3.68 5.13
C ALA A 38 10.92 3.50 6.26
N GLU A 39 11.40 4.60 6.86
CA GLU A 39 12.32 4.56 8.00
C GLU A 39 11.71 3.83 9.20
N LYS A 40 10.44 4.07 9.51
CA LYS A 40 9.75 3.40 10.62
C LYS A 40 9.67 1.88 10.45
N LEU A 41 9.63 1.40 9.22
CA LEU A 41 9.53 -0.02 8.90
C LEU A 41 10.88 -0.66 8.61
N ALA A 42 11.95 0.12 8.43
CA ALA A 42 13.26 -0.38 8.01
C ALA A 42 13.83 -1.45 8.96
N HIS A 43 13.58 -1.33 10.27
CA HIS A 43 14.02 -2.29 11.27
C HIS A 43 13.32 -3.66 11.18
N LEU A 44 12.21 -3.75 10.43
CA LEU A 44 11.48 -4.99 10.17
C LEU A 44 11.87 -5.65 8.84
N SER A 45 12.69 -4.99 8.03
CA SER A 45 13.05 -5.47 6.68
C SER A 45 13.81 -6.81 6.71
N GLU A 46 14.72 -6.99 7.66
CA GLU A 46 15.46 -8.25 7.82
C GLU A 46 14.52 -9.45 8.09
N LEU A 47 13.46 -9.23 8.87
CA LEU A 47 12.44 -10.25 9.10
C LEU A 47 11.64 -10.54 7.85
N CYS A 48 11.34 -9.52 7.03
CA CYS A 48 10.68 -9.72 5.74
C CYS A 48 11.51 -10.58 4.80
N ASP A 49 12.82 -10.35 4.74
CA ASP A 49 13.74 -11.14 3.91
C ASP A 49 13.79 -12.61 4.37
N GLN A 50 13.90 -12.84 5.67
CA GLN A 50 13.86 -14.18 6.24
C GLN A 50 12.54 -14.89 5.97
N PHE A 51 11.41 -14.18 6.12
CA PHE A 51 10.09 -14.71 5.82
C PHE A 51 9.93 -15.03 4.34
N THR A 52 10.37 -14.16 3.45
CA THR A 52 10.28 -14.36 2.00
C THR A 52 11.02 -15.62 1.56
N ASN A 53 12.24 -15.82 2.06
CA ASN A 53 13.03 -17.00 1.77
C ASN A 53 12.34 -18.29 2.25
N TRP A 54 11.74 -18.23 3.43
CA TRP A 54 11.01 -19.34 4.00
C TRP A 54 9.68 -19.61 3.27
N ALA A 55 8.87 -18.60 2.97
CA ALA A 55 7.58 -18.74 2.30
C ALA A 55 7.69 -19.26 0.84
N GLN A 56 8.84 -19.08 0.21
CA GLN A 56 9.11 -19.61 -1.12
C GLN A 56 9.52 -21.09 -1.14
N GLY A 57 10.10 -21.59 -0.04
CA GLY A 57 10.64 -22.95 0.05
C GLY A 57 9.64 -24.03 0.46
N GLU A 58 8.48 -23.67 0.96
CA GLU A 58 7.50 -24.64 1.47
C GLU A 58 6.45 -25.04 0.42
N PRO A 59 6.16 -26.35 0.26
CA PRO A 59 4.95 -26.77 -0.42
C PRO A 59 3.78 -26.17 0.35
N GLN A 60 2.87 -25.48 -0.36
CA GLN A 60 1.73 -24.81 0.26
C GLN A 60 0.82 -25.82 0.94
N ALA A 61 1.10 -26.09 2.22
CA ALA A 61 0.18 -26.87 3.05
C ALA A 61 -1.19 -26.19 3.08
N ALA A 62 -2.24 -26.98 3.23
CA ALA A 62 -3.56 -26.41 3.43
C ALA A 62 -3.56 -25.51 4.67
N PRO A 63 -4.33 -24.40 4.65
CA PRO A 63 -4.45 -23.55 5.83
C PRO A 63 -4.96 -24.33 7.04
N ASP A 64 -4.37 -24.08 8.19
CA ASP A 64 -4.79 -24.66 9.47
C ASP A 64 -5.37 -23.58 10.38
N GLU A 65 -6.63 -23.28 10.21
CA GLU A 65 -7.34 -22.25 10.99
C GLU A 65 -7.50 -22.61 12.48
N SER A 66 -7.07 -23.79 12.92
CA SER A 66 -7.08 -24.18 14.35
C SER A 66 -5.92 -23.57 15.14
N ILE A 67 -4.91 -23.05 14.46
CA ILE A 67 -3.77 -22.39 15.10
C ILE A 67 -4.21 -21.01 15.60
N PRO A 68 -4.15 -20.72 16.91
CA PRO A 68 -4.51 -19.41 17.42
C PRO A 68 -3.44 -18.38 17.02
N LEU A 69 -3.87 -17.30 16.39
CA LEU A 69 -3.00 -16.16 16.09
C LEU A 69 -2.73 -15.39 17.39
N LYS A 70 -1.48 -15.11 17.66
CA LYS A 70 -1.03 -14.37 18.86
C LYS A 70 0.17 -13.50 18.54
N GLY A 71 0.26 -12.36 19.21
CA GLY A 71 1.37 -11.45 19.06
C GLY A 71 1.06 -10.32 18.07
N LYS A 72 2.10 -9.56 17.75
CA LYS A 72 2.00 -8.41 16.87
C LYS A 72 2.04 -8.83 15.41
N VAL A 73 1.52 -7.97 14.54
CA VAL A 73 1.28 -8.28 13.13
C VAL A 73 2.24 -7.52 12.24
N LEU A 74 2.82 -8.21 11.28
CA LEU A 74 3.61 -7.61 10.22
C LEU A 74 2.96 -7.91 8.86
N PHE A 75 2.57 -6.88 8.13
CA PHE A 75 2.18 -7.00 6.72
C PHE A 75 3.42 -6.97 5.84
N VAL A 76 3.48 -7.89 4.90
CA VAL A 76 4.59 -8.02 3.94
C VAL A 76 4.03 -8.00 2.53
N LYS A 77 4.50 -7.05 1.73
CA LYS A 77 4.17 -7.00 0.30
C LYS A 77 4.87 -8.14 -0.42
N MET A 78 4.11 -8.90 -1.21
CA MET A 78 4.60 -10.05 -1.98
C MET A 78 4.32 -9.84 -3.46
N ASP A 79 5.29 -10.14 -4.32
CA ASP A 79 5.04 -10.12 -5.76
C ASP A 79 4.32 -11.38 -6.23
N TYR A 80 3.24 -11.20 -6.98
CA TYR A 80 2.48 -12.32 -7.53
C TYR A 80 3.11 -12.91 -8.81
N ASN A 81 3.91 -12.13 -9.51
CA ASN A 81 4.27 -12.44 -10.91
C ASN A 81 5.60 -13.15 -11.06
N ASN A 82 6.34 -13.46 -9.98
CA ASN A 82 7.70 -13.89 -10.22
C ASN A 82 8.22 -15.06 -9.41
N ASN A 83 8.56 -16.06 -10.17
CA ASN A 83 9.77 -16.86 -10.05
C ASN A 83 11.08 -16.04 -10.18
N ARG A 84 11.05 -14.72 -10.10
CA ARG A 84 12.21 -13.82 -10.15
C ARG A 84 12.16 -12.85 -8.98
N LEU A 85 13.08 -13.08 -8.07
CA LEU A 85 13.52 -12.16 -7.05
C LEU A 85 14.02 -10.86 -7.70
N SER A 86 13.17 -9.88 -7.92
CA SER A 86 13.64 -8.51 -8.06
C SER A 86 13.65 -7.92 -6.66
N GLY A 87 14.85 -7.58 -6.16
CA GLY A 87 15.11 -7.20 -4.78
C GLY A 87 14.37 -5.97 -4.24
N ASP A 88 13.53 -5.32 -5.06
CA ASP A 88 12.87 -4.06 -4.69
C ASP A 88 11.38 -4.22 -4.33
N LEU A 89 10.85 -5.45 -4.28
CA LEU A 89 9.41 -5.70 -4.12
C LEU A 89 9.02 -6.38 -2.82
N TYR A 90 9.96 -6.76 -2.00
CA TYR A 90 9.70 -7.42 -0.73
C TYR A 90 10.12 -6.50 0.42
N GLY A 91 9.16 -6.19 1.25
CA GLY A 91 9.40 -5.35 2.42
C GLY A 91 8.17 -5.25 3.28
N PRO A 92 8.28 -4.61 4.45
CA PRO A 92 7.12 -4.30 5.26
C PRO A 92 6.12 -3.47 4.43
N ASP A 93 4.86 -3.90 4.42
CA ASP A 93 3.79 -3.13 3.77
C ASP A 93 3.35 -1.98 4.69
N PHE A 94 2.99 -0.84 4.07
CA PHE A 94 2.54 0.34 4.82
C PHE A 94 1.28 0.08 5.65
N LEU A 95 0.45 -0.91 5.31
CA LEU A 95 -0.66 -1.35 6.16
C LEU A 95 -0.23 -1.70 7.58
N THR A 96 1.04 -2.05 7.79
CA THR A 96 1.58 -2.26 9.16
C THR A 96 1.46 -1.00 10.01
N LEU A 97 1.57 0.19 9.42
CA LEU A 97 1.49 1.47 10.14
C LEU A 97 0.06 1.85 10.53
N ASP A 98 -0.93 1.27 9.87
CA ASP A 98 -2.35 1.51 10.13
C ASP A 98 -2.91 0.57 11.21
N LEU A 99 -2.06 -0.35 11.71
CA LEU A 99 -2.46 -1.24 12.79
C LEU A 99 -2.70 -0.48 14.12
N PRO A 100 -3.65 -0.94 14.93
CA PRO A 100 -3.74 -0.53 16.32
C PRO A 100 -2.40 -0.70 17.04
N LYS A 101 -2.09 0.21 17.97
CA LYS A 101 -0.80 0.23 18.67
C LYS A 101 -0.45 -1.09 19.33
N GLU A 102 -1.44 -1.81 19.81
CA GLU A 102 -1.32 -3.11 20.45
C GLU A 102 -0.81 -4.20 19.51
N LEU A 103 -1.14 -4.07 18.22
CA LEU A 103 -0.77 -5.01 17.16
C LEU A 103 0.45 -4.57 16.36
N PHE A 104 0.88 -3.31 16.49
CA PHE A 104 2.05 -2.79 15.80
C PHE A 104 3.36 -3.35 16.38
N PRO A 105 4.25 -3.97 15.56
CA PRO A 105 5.52 -4.49 16.04
C PRO A 105 6.56 -3.37 16.16
N GLU A 106 7.14 -3.20 17.35
CA GLU A 106 8.24 -2.25 17.53
C GLU A 106 9.60 -2.84 17.14
N LYS A 107 9.68 -4.17 17.12
CA LYS A 107 10.89 -4.92 16.74
C LYS A 107 10.53 -6.31 16.20
N ALA A 108 11.48 -6.95 15.56
CA ALA A 108 11.27 -8.23 14.89
C ALA A 108 10.79 -9.34 15.85
N GLU A 109 11.29 -9.35 17.08
CA GLU A 109 10.94 -10.37 18.08
C GLU A 109 9.50 -10.28 18.58
N ASP A 110 8.85 -9.12 18.38
CA ASP A 110 7.45 -8.93 18.77
C ASP A 110 6.47 -9.56 17.76
N VAL A 111 6.94 -9.86 16.56
CA VAL A 111 6.09 -10.36 15.49
C VAL A 111 5.70 -11.81 15.72
N GLY A 112 4.43 -12.03 15.96
CA GLY A 112 3.83 -13.36 16.08
C GLY A 112 3.00 -13.77 14.87
N VAL A 113 2.55 -12.79 14.07
CA VAL A 113 1.70 -13.00 12.90
C VAL A 113 2.30 -12.29 11.69
N ILE A 114 2.48 -13.03 10.60
CA ILE A 114 2.95 -12.46 9.34
C ILE A 114 1.83 -12.58 8.30
N VAL A 115 1.53 -11.47 7.64
CA VAL A 115 0.48 -11.37 6.65
C VAL A 115 1.09 -11.05 5.29
N GLY A 116 1.21 -12.04 4.43
CA GLY A 116 1.66 -11.87 3.05
C GLY A 116 0.55 -11.34 2.15
N LEU A 117 0.79 -10.21 1.48
CA LEU A 117 -0.14 -9.50 0.60
C LEU A 117 0.29 -9.67 -0.86
N TYR A 118 -0.53 -10.38 -1.64
CA TYR A 118 -0.32 -10.61 -3.07
C TYR A 118 -1.33 -9.77 -3.85
N TRP A 119 -0.92 -8.58 -4.26
CA TRP A 119 -1.75 -7.63 -4.97
C TRP A 119 -1.95 -8.04 -6.44
N GLY A 120 -3.14 -7.77 -6.95
CA GLY A 120 -3.50 -8.01 -8.34
C GLY A 120 -4.60 -7.08 -8.81
N GLU A 121 -4.90 -7.14 -10.09
CA GLU A 121 -5.95 -6.35 -10.74
C GLU A 121 -6.91 -7.29 -11.47
N GLN A 122 -8.20 -7.03 -11.35
CA GLN A 122 -9.24 -7.68 -12.13
C GLN A 122 -9.88 -6.67 -13.07
N TYR A 123 -9.84 -6.95 -14.37
CA TYR A 123 -10.54 -6.15 -15.37
C TYR A 123 -12.06 -6.21 -15.14
N VAL A 124 -12.72 -5.06 -15.20
CA VAL A 124 -14.17 -4.91 -14.99
C VAL A 124 -14.88 -4.50 -16.27
N GLY A 125 -14.32 -3.58 -17.05
CA GLY A 125 -14.97 -3.11 -18.26
C GLY A 125 -14.23 -1.96 -18.95
N ASP A 126 -14.77 -1.54 -20.08
CA ASP A 126 -14.25 -0.44 -20.88
C ASP A 126 -15.10 0.82 -20.71
N TYR A 127 -14.42 1.98 -20.64
CA TYR A 127 -15.05 3.30 -20.54
C TYR A 127 -15.09 4.07 -21.88
N GLY A 128 -14.71 3.44 -22.96
CA GLY A 128 -14.55 4.10 -24.27
C GLY A 128 -13.16 4.73 -24.46
N LYS A 129 -12.90 5.25 -25.65
CA LYS A 129 -11.61 5.85 -26.05
C LYS A 129 -10.35 5.07 -25.61
N GLY A 130 -10.50 3.77 -25.30
CA GLY A 130 -9.43 2.87 -24.87
C GLY A 130 -9.09 2.93 -23.39
N SER A 131 -9.86 3.64 -22.57
CA SER A 131 -9.77 3.61 -21.12
C SER A 131 -10.46 2.38 -20.56
N THR A 132 -9.94 1.83 -19.46
CA THR A 132 -10.36 0.55 -18.88
C THR A 132 -10.59 0.68 -17.38
N GLY A 133 -11.57 -0.06 -16.87
CA GLY A 133 -11.87 -0.17 -15.45
C GLY A 133 -11.29 -1.44 -14.85
N TYR A 134 -10.71 -1.30 -13.67
CA TYR A 134 -10.16 -2.39 -12.88
C TYR A 134 -10.64 -2.29 -11.45
N ARG A 135 -10.83 -3.43 -10.82
CA ARG A 135 -10.90 -3.52 -9.36
C ARG A 135 -9.61 -4.13 -8.84
N GLU A 136 -9.19 -3.66 -7.69
CA GLU A 136 -8.07 -4.23 -6.99
C GLU A 136 -8.43 -5.59 -6.37
N THR A 137 -7.48 -6.50 -6.33
CA THR A 137 -7.61 -7.78 -5.63
C THR A 137 -6.36 -8.01 -4.80
N CYS A 138 -6.52 -8.67 -3.65
CA CYS A 138 -5.39 -9.08 -2.84
C CYS A 138 -5.61 -10.51 -2.33
N THR A 139 -4.66 -11.40 -2.62
CA THR A 139 -4.62 -12.69 -1.92
C THR A 139 -3.83 -12.50 -0.63
N VAL A 140 -4.52 -12.63 0.49
CA VAL A 140 -3.99 -12.52 1.83
C VAL A 140 -3.65 -13.91 2.34
N LYS A 141 -2.40 -14.12 2.76
CA LYS A 141 -1.94 -15.34 3.42
C LYS A 141 -1.44 -14.98 4.81
N VAL A 142 -2.01 -15.61 5.84
CA VAL A 142 -1.65 -15.35 7.23
C VAL A 142 -0.87 -16.54 7.76
N TYR A 143 0.26 -16.26 8.38
CA TYR A 143 1.16 -17.25 8.95
C TYR A 143 1.37 -17.01 10.44
N ASP A 144 1.45 -18.07 11.20
CA ASP A 144 2.01 -18.05 12.56
C ASP A 144 3.54 -18.00 12.45
N ALA A 145 4.15 -16.95 12.98
CA ALA A 145 5.59 -16.73 12.86
C ALA A 145 6.43 -17.78 13.60
N ALA A 146 5.93 -18.32 14.72
CA ALA A 146 6.64 -19.28 15.53
C ALA A 146 6.71 -20.68 14.88
N SER A 147 5.56 -21.18 14.42
CA SER A 147 5.49 -22.51 13.76
C SER A 147 5.78 -22.45 12.27
N LYS A 148 5.81 -21.26 11.69
CA LYS A 148 5.96 -21.03 10.25
C LYS A 148 4.85 -21.66 9.40
N ARG A 149 3.68 -21.89 9.97
CA ARG A 149 2.56 -22.55 9.27
C ARG A 149 1.59 -21.53 8.71
N LEU A 150 1.04 -21.86 7.53
CA LEU A 150 -0.07 -21.12 6.94
C LEU A 150 -1.34 -21.38 7.76
N VAL A 151 -1.89 -20.33 8.35
CA VAL A 151 -3.10 -20.36 9.16
C VAL A 151 -4.34 -20.04 8.32
N MET A 152 -4.25 -19.04 7.47
CA MET A 152 -5.40 -18.59 6.67
C MET A 152 -4.95 -18.15 5.28
N LYS A 153 -5.81 -18.42 4.29
CA LYS A 153 -5.68 -17.87 2.93
C LYS A 153 -7.05 -17.35 2.49
N ARG A 154 -7.11 -16.07 2.12
CA ARG A 154 -8.34 -15.43 1.63
C ARG A 154 -8.02 -14.56 0.42
N MET A 155 -8.95 -14.46 -0.51
CA MET A 155 -8.91 -13.46 -1.57
C MET A 155 -9.88 -12.32 -1.18
N ILE A 156 -9.35 -11.13 -1.09
CA ILE A 156 -10.09 -9.90 -0.84
C ILE A 156 -10.22 -9.16 -2.17
N THR A 157 -11.37 -8.57 -2.39
CA THR A 157 -11.66 -7.84 -3.62
C THR A 157 -12.09 -6.43 -3.25
N GLY A 158 -11.48 -5.45 -3.86
CA GLY A 158 -11.85 -4.04 -3.77
C GLY A 158 -13.22 -3.79 -4.41
N GLU A 159 -13.59 -2.54 -4.51
CA GLU A 159 -14.87 -2.17 -5.14
C GLU A 159 -14.69 -1.98 -6.64
N ASP A 160 -15.81 -1.99 -7.36
CA ASP A 160 -15.79 -1.68 -8.77
C ASP A 160 -15.45 -0.23 -9.02
N PRO A 161 -14.74 0.09 -10.12
CA PRO A 161 -14.51 1.47 -10.51
C PRO A 161 -15.86 2.16 -10.83
N PRO A 162 -15.90 3.51 -10.83
CA PRO A 162 -17.12 4.26 -11.10
C PRO A 162 -17.76 3.82 -12.43
N GLU A 163 -19.09 3.70 -12.48
CA GLU A 163 -19.81 3.34 -13.71
C GLU A 163 -19.62 4.36 -14.83
N VAL A 164 -19.38 5.62 -14.47
CA VAL A 164 -19.18 6.72 -15.41
C VAL A 164 -17.96 7.53 -15.01
N VAL A 165 -17.05 7.71 -15.96
CA VAL A 165 -15.88 8.57 -15.79
C VAL A 165 -15.95 9.74 -16.79
N ARG A 166 -15.59 10.95 -16.33
CA ARG A 166 -15.39 12.08 -17.24
C ARG A 166 -13.99 11.95 -17.83
N GLU A 167 -13.94 11.58 -19.09
CA GLU A 167 -12.68 11.61 -19.82
C GLU A 167 -12.36 13.05 -20.25
N PRO A 168 -11.10 13.51 -20.10
CA PRO A 168 -10.67 14.78 -20.65
C PRO A 168 -10.84 14.79 -22.19
N GLU A 169 -11.10 15.94 -22.77
CA GLU A 169 -11.28 16.09 -24.23
C GLU A 169 -10.03 15.69 -25.02
N ASP A 170 -8.84 15.82 -24.41
CA ASP A 170 -7.55 15.50 -25.04
C ASP A 170 -7.16 14.04 -24.72
N THR A 171 -7.59 13.12 -25.60
CA THR A 171 -7.58 11.69 -25.28
C THR A 171 -6.77 10.84 -26.23
N HIS A 172 -5.48 11.06 -26.23
CA HIS A 172 -4.54 10.05 -26.77
C HIS A 172 -4.00 9.10 -25.70
N THR A 173 -4.29 9.35 -24.42
CA THR A 173 -3.76 8.57 -23.30
C THR A 173 -4.82 7.61 -22.79
N LYS A 174 -4.57 6.32 -22.98
CA LYS A 174 -5.35 5.24 -22.34
C LYS A 174 -5.19 5.33 -20.82
N ARG A 175 -6.29 5.30 -20.09
CA ARG A 175 -6.29 5.40 -18.62
C ARG A 175 -6.86 4.14 -18.00
N LYS A 176 -6.30 3.78 -16.85
CA LYS A 176 -6.87 2.78 -15.95
C LYS A 176 -7.63 3.52 -14.84
N TYR A 177 -8.84 3.09 -14.56
CA TYR A 177 -9.67 3.58 -13.47
C TYR A 177 -9.86 2.46 -12.45
N TYR A 178 -9.71 2.79 -11.18
CA TYR A 178 -9.85 1.86 -10.08
C TYR A 178 -10.98 2.31 -9.16
N GLY A 179 -11.64 1.34 -8.54
CA GLY A 179 -12.51 1.57 -7.40
C GLY A 179 -11.71 1.66 -6.08
N PRO A 180 -12.40 1.85 -4.95
CA PRO A 180 -11.80 1.73 -3.63
C PRO A 180 -11.05 0.41 -3.45
N GLY A 181 -9.88 0.47 -2.82
CA GLY A 181 -8.96 -0.65 -2.66
C GLY A 181 -9.39 -1.70 -1.64
N CYS A 182 -8.45 -2.58 -1.30
CA CYS A 182 -8.67 -3.68 -0.38
C CYS A 182 -8.23 -3.38 1.07
N ASP A 183 -7.50 -2.30 1.31
CA ASP A 183 -6.76 -2.01 2.55
C ASP A 183 -7.62 -2.10 3.81
N GLU A 184 -8.74 -1.38 3.84
CA GLU A 184 -9.63 -1.36 4.99
C GLU A 184 -10.23 -2.75 5.27
N LYS A 185 -10.60 -3.49 4.23
CA LYS A 185 -11.14 -4.85 4.35
C LYS A 185 -10.11 -5.82 4.91
N ILE A 186 -8.84 -5.67 4.50
CA ILE A 186 -7.72 -6.48 5.00
C ILE A 186 -7.47 -6.17 6.47
N LEU A 187 -7.35 -4.90 6.84
CA LEU A 187 -7.13 -4.47 8.22
C LEU A 187 -8.23 -4.98 9.16
N ASN A 188 -9.48 -4.79 8.79
CA ASN A 188 -10.63 -5.25 9.57
C ASN A 188 -10.60 -6.78 9.76
N MET A 189 -10.38 -7.53 8.68
CA MET A 189 -10.30 -8.99 8.73
C MET A 189 -9.20 -9.49 9.68
N ILE A 190 -8.05 -8.83 9.69
CA ILE A 190 -6.92 -9.26 10.54
C ILE A 190 -7.15 -8.84 12.00
N THR A 191 -7.62 -7.62 12.24
CA THR A 191 -7.87 -7.12 13.62
C THR A 191 -9.00 -7.86 14.33
N GLU A 192 -9.99 -8.37 13.61
CA GLU A 192 -11.07 -9.21 14.16
C GLU A 192 -10.62 -10.64 14.51
N LYS A 193 -9.52 -11.11 13.94
CA LYS A 193 -9.02 -12.49 14.12
C LYS A 193 -8.01 -12.64 15.25
N ILE A 194 -7.39 -11.56 15.72
CA ILE A 194 -6.35 -11.53 16.75
C ILE A 194 -6.93 -11.00 18.06
#